data_306e7dc84822f53632f8528bf0f9b507
#
_entry.id   306e7dc84822f53632f8528bf0f9b507
#
_cell.length_a   1.000
_cell.length_b   1.000
_cell.length_c   1.000
_cell.angle_alpha   90.00
_cell.angle_beta   90.00
_cell.angle_gamma   90.00
#
_symmetry.space_group_name_H-M   'P 1'
#
loop_
_entity.id
_entity.type
_entity.pdbx_description
1 polymer ?
#
loop_
_entity_poly.entity_id
_entity_poly.type
_entity_poly.pdbx_seq_one_letter_code
_entity_poly.pdbx_strand_id
1 'polypeptide(L)'
;MSGNKTKEDEEVIYHPFQPLIHGVNYDVTSLLNQTVALFDATGTLRISHFTKIWRKMNFGLIFHGRQGFRELTEFTEDLLKIVKSYTLKHNKMGIRSAAIYLWYTLYFKQPTRPKVRLHVDKREYSDLNRFMKQCREERHWEIVYCWSKLIGKNND
;
A
#
# COMPACT_ATOMS: atom_id res chain seq x y z
N MET A 1 -21.48 22.52 -27.58
CA MET A 1 -20.57 22.69 -26.44
C MET A 1 -20.11 21.35 -25.98
N SER A 2 -18.84 21.04 -26.22
CA SER A 2 -18.22 19.86 -25.68
C SER A 2 -18.02 20.04 -24.18
N GLY A 3 -18.83 19.35 -23.37
CA GLY A 3 -18.58 19.29 -21.96
C GLY A 3 -17.20 18.65 -21.76
N ASN A 4 -16.29 19.38 -21.14
CA ASN A 4 -15.07 18.79 -20.64
C ASN A 4 -15.45 17.73 -19.60
N LYS A 5 -15.53 16.49 -20.04
CA LYS A 5 -15.49 15.38 -19.09
C LYS A 5 -14.13 15.43 -18.46
N THR A 6 -14.08 15.72 -17.20
CA THR A 6 -12.85 15.59 -16.43
C THR A 6 -12.40 14.14 -16.50
N LYS A 7 -11.08 13.91 -16.61
CA LYS A 7 -10.49 12.56 -16.66
C LYS A 7 -10.96 11.62 -15.53
N GLU A 8 -11.53 12.20 -14.49
CA GLU A 8 -12.10 11.47 -13.36
C GLU A 8 -13.38 10.69 -13.74
N ASP A 9 -14.10 11.15 -14.76
CA ASP A 9 -15.34 10.50 -15.20
C ASP A 9 -15.08 9.26 -16.08
N GLU A 10 -13.87 9.08 -16.60
CA GLU A 10 -13.56 8.01 -17.56
C GLU A 10 -12.99 6.76 -16.89
N GLU A 11 -12.57 6.81 -15.62
CA GLU A 11 -11.93 5.69 -14.95
C GLU A 11 -12.84 4.86 -14.04
N VAL A 12 -14.12 5.18 -13.99
CA VAL A 12 -15.05 4.43 -13.13
C VAL A 12 -15.53 3.18 -13.85
N ILE A 13 -14.72 2.10 -13.75
CA ILE A 13 -15.19 0.77 -14.10
C ILE A 13 -16.19 0.34 -13.03
N TYR A 14 -17.45 0.26 -13.41
CA TYR A 14 -18.49 -0.13 -12.47
C TYR A 14 -18.31 -1.57 -12.04
N HIS A 15 -18.08 -1.78 -10.75
CA HIS A 15 -17.98 -3.09 -10.12
C HIS A 15 -18.90 -3.14 -8.90
N PRO A 16 -19.61 -4.26 -8.61
CA PRO A 16 -20.56 -4.33 -7.50
C PRO A 16 -19.98 -3.97 -6.13
N PHE A 17 -18.66 -4.16 -5.94
CA PHE A 17 -17.96 -3.85 -4.69
C PHE A 17 -17.25 -2.50 -4.71
N GLN A 18 -17.43 -1.73 -5.76
CA GLN A 18 -16.72 -0.48 -6.01
C GLN A 18 -16.84 0.56 -4.89
N PRO A 19 -18.00 0.80 -4.26
CA PRO A 19 -18.11 1.79 -3.20
C PRO A 19 -17.16 1.52 -2.02
N LEU A 20 -16.98 0.25 -1.66
CA LEU A 20 -16.06 -0.15 -0.60
C LEU A 20 -14.61 0.05 -1.04
N ILE A 21 -14.28 -0.32 -2.28
CA ILE A 21 -12.95 -0.17 -2.85
C ILE A 21 -12.57 1.29 -3.03
N HIS A 22 -13.50 2.14 -3.46
CA HIS A 22 -13.26 3.59 -3.63
C HIS A 22 -12.94 4.28 -2.31
N GLY A 23 -13.72 4.00 -1.26
CA GLY A 23 -13.47 4.56 0.05
C GLY A 23 -12.10 4.13 0.59
N VAL A 24 -11.75 2.87 0.40
CA VAL A 24 -10.47 2.30 0.81
C VAL A 24 -9.32 2.93 0.02
N ASN A 25 -9.46 3.09 -1.29
CA ASN A 25 -8.43 3.73 -2.11
C ASN A 25 -8.19 5.19 -1.67
N TYR A 26 -9.26 5.92 -1.36
CA TYR A 26 -9.15 7.26 -0.80
C TYR A 26 -8.38 7.26 0.52
N ASP A 27 -8.70 6.35 1.41
CA ASP A 27 -8.03 6.23 2.72
C ASP A 27 -6.55 5.86 2.56
N VAL A 28 -6.24 4.92 1.66
CA VAL A 28 -4.86 4.54 1.34
C VAL A 28 -4.10 5.76 0.80
N THR A 29 -4.66 6.45 -0.17
CA THR A 29 -4.02 7.63 -0.77
C THR A 29 -3.79 8.73 0.26
N SER A 30 -4.76 8.97 1.13
CA SER A 30 -4.65 9.95 2.22
C SER A 30 -3.53 9.57 3.20
N LEU A 31 -3.46 8.30 3.60
CA LEU A 31 -2.41 7.81 4.48
C LEU A 31 -1.02 7.99 3.85
N LEU A 32 -0.87 7.62 2.59
CA LEU A 32 0.40 7.75 1.87
C LEU A 32 0.81 9.21 1.73
N ASN A 33 -0.10 10.08 1.33
CA ASN A 33 0.19 11.51 1.15
C ASN A 33 0.57 12.20 2.46
N GLN A 34 -0.12 11.90 3.55
CA GLN A 34 0.22 12.45 4.86
C GLN A 34 1.57 11.94 5.36
N THR A 35 1.89 10.68 5.09
CA THR A 35 3.20 10.10 5.43
C THR A 35 4.31 10.79 4.63
N VAL A 36 4.11 10.97 3.33
CA VAL A 36 5.08 11.68 2.46
C VAL A 36 5.30 13.11 2.93
N ALA A 37 4.25 13.80 3.38
CA ALA A 37 4.39 15.15 3.91
C ALA A 37 5.34 15.18 5.13
N LEU A 38 5.30 14.18 6.00
CA LEU A 38 6.25 14.04 7.11
C LEU A 38 7.65 13.69 6.62
N PHE A 39 7.79 12.84 5.61
CA PHE A 39 9.08 12.54 5.00
C PHE A 39 9.74 13.82 4.47
N ASP A 40 8.98 14.63 3.75
CA ASP A 40 9.48 15.88 3.18
C ASP A 40 9.83 16.92 4.26
N ALA A 41 9.00 17.01 5.30
CA ALA A 41 9.21 17.96 6.39
C ALA A 41 10.44 17.62 7.24
N THR A 42 10.76 16.33 7.39
CA THR A 42 11.86 15.86 8.25
C THR A 42 13.11 15.49 7.47
N GLY A 43 13.01 15.31 6.15
CA GLY A 43 14.11 14.82 5.32
C GLY A 43 14.47 13.35 5.55
N THR A 44 13.61 12.58 6.21
CA THR A 44 13.85 11.16 6.52
C THR A 44 12.67 10.29 6.11
N LEU A 45 12.97 9.06 5.67
CA LEU A 45 11.97 8.06 5.25
C LEU A 45 11.75 7.01 6.35
N ARG A 46 11.61 7.43 7.58
CA ARG A 46 11.51 6.51 8.72
C ARG A 46 10.10 5.97 8.90
N ILE A 47 10.04 4.70 9.32
CA ILE A 47 8.75 4.03 9.58
C ILE A 47 7.94 4.73 10.70
N SER A 48 8.61 5.44 11.60
CA SER A 48 7.95 6.18 12.68
C SER A 48 6.99 7.25 12.13
N HIS A 49 7.29 7.86 10.99
CA HIS A 49 6.40 8.82 10.34
C HIS A 49 5.13 8.13 9.83
N PHE A 50 5.30 6.97 9.22
CA PHE A 50 4.17 6.14 8.77
C PHE A 50 3.31 5.72 9.97
N THR A 51 3.91 5.22 11.02
CA THR A 51 3.19 4.74 12.21
C THR A 51 2.37 5.87 12.85
N LYS A 52 2.90 7.08 12.87
CA LYS A 52 2.19 8.25 13.40
C LYS A 52 0.89 8.51 12.63
N ILE A 53 0.94 8.48 11.31
CA ILE A 53 -0.25 8.70 10.47
C ILE A 53 -1.22 7.53 10.56
N TRP A 54 -0.70 6.31 10.59
CA TRP A 54 -1.49 5.10 10.80
C TRP A 54 -2.37 5.21 12.05
N ARG A 55 -1.77 5.63 13.16
CA ARG A 55 -2.48 5.81 14.44
C ARG A 55 -3.46 6.97 14.40
N LYS A 56 -3.04 8.10 13.83
CA LYS A 56 -3.88 9.29 13.68
C LYS A 56 -5.17 9.01 12.91
N MET A 57 -5.08 8.20 11.86
CA MET A 57 -6.21 7.84 11.02
C MET A 57 -7.02 6.65 11.55
N ASN A 58 -6.61 6.03 12.66
CA ASN A 58 -7.18 4.77 13.14
C ASN A 58 -7.23 3.69 12.04
N PHE A 59 -6.20 3.64 11.22
CA PHE A 59 -6.16 2.78 10.03
C PHE A 59 -6.22 1.29 10.38
N GLY A 60 -5.83 0.92 11.61
CA GLY A 60 -5.95 -0.44 12.12
C GLY A 60 -7.37 -0.99 12.12
N LEU A 61 -8.39 -0.12 12.04
CA LEU A 61 -9.79 -0.52 11.95
C LEU A 61 -10.24 -0.94 10.55
N ILE A 62 -9.36 -0.89 9.55
CA ILE A 62 -9.72 -1.11 8.15
C ILE A 62 -10.35 -2.49 7.89
N PHE A 63 -9.99 -3.49 8.67
CA PHE A 63 -10.53 -4.85 8.54
C PHE A 63 -11.86 -5.04 9.27
N HIS A 64 -12.28 -4.09 10.08
CA HIS A 64 -13.50 -4.19 10.89
C HIS A 64 -14.76 -4.06 10.02
N GLY A 65 -15.85 -4.71 10.45
CA GLY A 65 -17.12 -4.65 9.74
C GLY A 65 -17.23 -5.56 8.53
N ARG A 66 -16.22 -6.38 8.26
CA ARG A 66 -16.29 -7.38 7.20
C ARG A 66 -17.01 -8.61 7.72
N GLN A 67 -18.08 -9.02 7.04
CA GLN A 67 -18.91 -10.14 7.46
C GLN A 67 -18.47 -11.42 6.75
N GLY A 68 -17.98 -12.36 7.54
CA GLY A 68 -17.58 -13.65 7.03
C GLY A 68 -16.16 -13.68 6.48
N PHE A 69 -15.64 -14.89 6.46
CA PHE A 69 -14.26 -15.17 6.07
C PHE A 69 -13.98 -14.83 4.59
N ARG A 70 -14.94 -15.16 3.72
CA ARG A 70 -14.80 -14.94 2.28
C ARG A 70 -14.73 -13.45 1.95
N GLU A 71 -15.61 -12.65 2.51
CA GLU A 71 -15.63 -11.21 2.30
C GLU A 71 -14.33 -10.57 2.79
N LEU A 72 -13.86 -10.99 3.97
CA LEU A 72 -12.62 -10.50 4.55
C LEU A 72 -11.41 -10.84 3.67
N THR A 73 -11.36 -12.07 3.15
CA THR A 73 -10.27 -12.52 2.28
C THR A 73 -10.25 -11.73 0.97
N GLU A 74 -11.38 -11.59 0.30
CA GLU A 74 -11.51 -10.82 -0.94
C GLU A 74 -11.14 -9.35 -0.73
N PHE A 75 -11.62 -8.76 0.35
CA PHE A 75 -11.27 -7.38 0.72
C PHE A 75 -9.77 -7.22 0.92
N THR A 76 -9.14 -8.15 1.64
CA THR A 76 -7.71 -8.09 1.91
C THR A 76 -6.89 -8.23 0.62
N GLU A 77 -7.30 -9.12 -0.29
CA GLU A 77 -6.67 -9.25 -1.59
C GLU A 77 -6.72 -7.95 -2.39
N ASP A 78 -7.89 -7.32 -2.44
CA ASP A 78 -8.09 -6.08 -3.18
C ASP A 78 -7.29 -4.93 -2.55
N LEU A 79 -7.29 -4.83 -1.23
CA LEU A 79 -6.52 -3.84 -0.49
C LEU A 79 -5.02 -3.96 -0.78
N LEU A 80 -4.48 -5.18 -0.72
CA LEU A 80 -3.06 -5.41 -0.98
C LEU A 80 -2.68 -5.12 -2.44
N LYS A 81 -3.57 -5.39 -3.40
CA LYS A 81 -3.35 -5.02 -4.80
C LYS A 81 -3.27 -3.51 -5.00
N ILE A 82 -4.15 -2.76 -4.32
CA ILE A 82 -4.11 -1.29 -4.34
C ILE A 82 -2.76 -0.80 -3.80
N VAL A 83 -2.35 -1.31 -2.66
CA VAL A 83 -1.09 -0.91 -2.02
C VAL A 83 0.12 -1.26 -2.90
N LYS A 84 0.13 -2.46 -3.49
CA LYS A 84 1.21 -2.87 -4.41
C LYS A 84 1.36 -1.88 -5.56
N SER A 85 0.26 -1.39 -6.12
CA SER A 85 0.32 -0.44 -7.23
C SER A 85 1.10 0.83 -6.90
N TYR A 86 1.09 1.26 -5.65
CA TYR A 86 1.84 2.44 -5.20
C TYR A 86 3.32 2.17 -4.95
N THR A 87 3.74 0.91 -4.90
CA THR A 87 5.16 0.56 -4.73
C THR A 87 5.93 0.57 -6.04
N LEU A 88 5.25 0.64 -7.19
CA LEU A 88 5.85 0.44 -8.51
C LEU A 88 6.56 1.71 -9.01
N LYS A 89 7.42 1.52 -10.02
CA LYS A 89 8.41 2.50 -10.49
C LYS A 89 7.88 3.85 -10.97
N HIS A 90 6.61 3.91 -11.39
CA HIS A 90 6.02 5.17 -11.86
C HIS A 90 5.69 6.14 -10.71
N ASN A 91 5.80 5.68 -9.48
CA ASN A 91 5.55 6.50 -8.30
C ASN A 91 6.85 7.11 -7.77
N LYS A 92 6.72 8.24 -7.07
CA LYS A 92 7.85 8.91 -6.42
C LYS A 92 8.38 8.08 -5.26
N MET A 93 9.65 8.28 -4.91
CA MET A 93 10.31 7.52 -3.85
C MET A 93 9.57 7.58 -2.51
N GLY A 94 9.07 8.73 -2.11
CA GLY A 94 8.32 8.87 -0.86
C GLY A 94 7.04 8.01 -0.84
N ILE A 95 6.29 8.03 -1.94
CA ILE A 95 5.08 7.20 -2.09
C ILE A 95 5.45 5.72 -2.06
N ARG A 96 6.46 5.31 -2.81
CA ARG A 96 6.92 3.92 -2.84
C ARG A 96 7.33 3.44 -1.44
N SER A 97 8.06 4.27 -0.72
CA SER A 97 8.53 3.95 0.63
C SER A 97 7.37 3.81 1.62
N ALA A 98 6.44 4.75 1.60
CA ALA A 98 5.24 4.69 2.44
C ALA A 98 4.39 3.47 2.10
N ALA A 99 4.27 3.12 0.82
CA ALA A 99 3.51 1.96 0.37
C ALA A 99 4.15 0.64 0.82
N ILE A 100 5.48 0.54 0.85
CA ILE A 100 6.17 -0.63 1.41
C ILE A 100 5.85 -0.78 2.91
N TYR A 101 5.89 0.30 3.67
CA TYR A 101 5.52 0.27 5.08
C TYR A 101 4.06 -0.17 5.28
N LEU A 102 3.17 0.34 4.44
CA LEU A 102 1.75 -0.03 4.51
C LEU A 102 1.53 -1.50 4.14
N TRP A 103 2.17 -1.99 3.07
CA TRP A 103 2.08 -3.40 2.67
C TRP A 103 2.57 -4.32 3.79
N TYR A 104 3.73 -4.03 4.35
CA TYR A 104 4.28 -4.76 5.48
C TYR A 104 3.30 -4.79 6.66
N THR A 105 2.77 -3.63 7.05
CA THR A 105 1.88 -3.52 8.19
C THR A 105 0.57 -4.27 7.97
N LEU A 106 -0.04 -4.12 6.80
CA LEU A 106 -1.29 -4.81 6.46
C LEU A 106 -1.10 -6.32 6.39
N TYR A 107 0.00 -6.78 5.79
CA TYR A 107 0.26 -8.20 5.69
C TYR A 107 0.32 -8.86 7.07
N PHE A 108 1.08 -8.27 8.00
CA PHE A 108 1.25 -8.85 9.32
C PHE A 108 0.06 -8.65 10.25
N LYS A 109 -0.75 -7.62 10.03
CA LYS A 109 -1.92 -7.32 10.84
C LYS A 109 -3.23 -7.91 10.31
N GLN A 110 -3.24 -8.44 9.10
CA GLN A 110 -4.47 -9.01 8.54
C GLN A 110 -5.00 -10.15 9.42
N PRO A 111 -6.32 -10.19 9.66
CA PRO A 111 -6.92 -11.25 10.48
C PRO A 111 -7.25 -12.53 9.73
N THR A 112 -6.96 -12.59 8.43
CA THR A 112 -7.23 -13.75 7.57
C THR A 112 -6.41 -14.97 7.99
N ARG A 113 -7.00 -16.16 7.85
CA ARG A 113 -6.35 -17.44 8.12
C ARG A 113 -6.68 -18.44 6.99
N PRO A 114 -5.71 -18.90 6.17
CA PRO A 114 -4.31 -18.43 6.13
C PRO A 114 -4.21 -16.97 5.68
N LYS A 115 -3.08 -16.34 5.94
CA LYS A 115 -2.85 -14.96 5.50
C LYS A 115 -2.87 -14.87 3.98
N VAL A 116 -3.53 -13.83 3.47
CA VAL A 116 -3.51 -13.51 2.05
C VAL A 116 -2.09 -13.12 1.65
N ARG A 117 -1.58 -13.76 0.61
CA ARG A 117 -0.28 -13.47 0.02
C ARG A 117 -0.48 -12.82 -1.33
N LEU A 118 0.21 -11.72 -1.58
CA LEU A 118 0.10 -11.02 -2.83
C LEU A 118 1.16 -11.53 -3.81
N HIS A 119 0.70 -11.91 -5.00
CA HIS A 119 1.59 -12.35 -6.05
C HIS A 119 2.35 -11.16 -6.66
N VAL A 120 3.65 -11.35 -6.86
CA VAL A 120 4.54 -10.38 -7.49
C VAL A 120 5.15 -11.06 -8.72
N ASP A 121 4.90 -10.51 -9.91
CA ASP A 121 5.46 -11.07 -11.13
C ASP A 121 6.95 -10.70 -11.29
N LYS A 122 7.60 -11.28 -12.31
CA LYS A 122 9.05 -11.09 -12.51
C LYS A 122 9.42 -9.63 -12.76
N ARG A 123 8.59 -8.86 -13.47
CA ARG A 123 8.86 -7.45 -13.77
C ARG A 123 8.72 -6.61 -12.51
N GLU A 124 7.68 -6.84 -11.76
CA GLU A 124 7.44 -6.16 -10.48
C GLU A 124 8.55 -6.47 -9.49
N TYR A 125 8.94 -7.73 -9.39
CA TYR A 125 10.03 -8.17 -8.51
C TYR A 125 11.36 -7.51 -8.89
N SER A 126 11.67 -7.47 -10.18
CA SER A 126 12.89 -6.82 -10.68
C SER A 126 12.89 -5.32 -10.38
N ASP A 127 11.74 -4.65 -10.58
CA ASP A 127 11.59 -3.23 -10.26
C ASP A 127 11.78 -2.96 -8.76
N LEU A 128 11.15 -3.77 -7.92
CA LEU A 128 11.26 -3.64 -6.46
C LEU A 128 12.68 -3.93 -5.97
N ASN A 129 13.39 -4.89 -6.58
CA ASN A 129 14.78 -5.15 -6.23
C ASN A 129 15.70 -3.97 -6.58
N ARG A 130 15.46 -3.30 -7.71
CA ARG A 130 16.19 -2.08 -8.05
C ARG A 130 15.91 -0.96 -7.06
N PHE A 131 14.65 -0.82 -6.66
CA PHE A 131 14.27 0.14 -5.63
C PHE A 131 14.95 -0.17 -4.29
N MET A 132 15.00 -1.44 -3.90
CA MET A 132 15.71 -1.85 -2.67
C MET A 132 17.21 -1.58 -2.74
N LYS A 133 17.81 -1.75 -3.91
CA LYS A 133 19.22 -1.40 -4.11
C LYS A 133 19.44 0.09 -3.86
N GLN A 134 18.58 0.94 -4.41
CA GLN A 134 18.61 2.38 -4.16
C GLN A 134 18.44 2.68 -2.67
N CYS A 135 17.48 2.03 -2.01
CA CYS A 135 17.26 2.21 -0.57
C CYS A 135 18.49 1.83 0.26
N ARG A 136 19.21 0.75 -0.11
CA ARG A 136 20.45 0.36 0.57
C ARG A 136 21.55 1.39 0.36
N GLU A 137 21.72 1.87 -0.83
CA GLU A 137 22.72 2.90 -1.15
C GLU A 137 22.47 4.20 -0.39
N GLU A 138 21.20 4.56 -0.22
CA GLU A 138 20.78 5.75 0.51
C GLU A 138 20.56 5.50 2.01
N ARG A 139 20.83 4.27 2.47
CA ARG A 139 20.75 3.85 3.89
C ARG A 139 19.36 3.91 4.49
N HIS A 140 18.33 3.64 3.70
CA HIS A 140 16.94 3.51 4.18
C HIS A 140 16.68 2.07 4.65
N TRP A 141 17.30 1.68 5.74
CA TRP A 141 17.32 0.29 6.21
C TRP A 141 15.97 -0.23 6.66
N GLU A 142 15.10 0.62 7.17
CA GLU A 142 13.78 0.20 7.62
C GLU A 142 12.91 -0.26 6.43
N ILE A 143 13.00 0.41 5.28
CA ILE A 143 12.32 0.00 4.05
C ILE A 143 12.83 -1.36 3.57
N VAL A 144 14.15 -1.52 3.56
CA VAL A 144 14.80 -2.78 3.18
C VAL A 144 14.37 -3.92 4.11
N TYR A 145 14.32 -3.65 5.40
CA TYR A 145 13.87 -4.62 6.40
C TYR A 145 12.43 -5.08 6.13
N CYS A 146 11.51 -4.13 5.93
CA CYS A 146 10.11 -4.45 5.66
C CYS A 146 9.96 -5.31 4.40
N TRP A 147 10.67 -4.94 3.34
CA TRP A 147 10.64 -5.69 2.10
C TRP A 147 11.20 -7.11 2.27
N SER A 148 12.31 -7.26 2.97
CA SER A 148 12.90 -8.57 3.21
C SER A 148 11.98 -9.50 3.99
N LYS A 149 11.23 -8.96 4.94
CA LYS A 149 10.23 -9.73 5.68
C LYS A 149 9.05 -10.15 4.82
N LEU A 150 8.59 -9.28 3.93
CA LEU A 150 7.52 -9.59 2.99
C LEU A 150 7.93 -10.71 2.03
N ILE A 151 9.12 -10.64 1.44
CA ILE A 151 9.64 -11.66 0.54
C ILE A 151 9.79 -13.00 1.26
N GLY A 152 10.36 -13.02 2.44
CA GLY A 152 10.58 -14.23 3.21
C GLY A 152 9.28 -14.98 3.50
N LYS A 153 8.18 -14.26 3.70
CA LYS A 153 6.86 -14.86 3.91
C LYS A 153 6.16 -15.26 2.61
N ASN A 154 6.44 -14.57 1.52
CA ASN A 154 5.85 -14.90 0.21
C ASN A 154 6.49 -16.12 -0.46
N ASN A 155 7.69 -16.52 -0.06
CA ASN A 155 8.41 -17.66 -0.60
C ASN A 155 8.16 -18.96 0.17
N ASP A 156 7.42 -18.89 1.24
CA ASP A 156 7.04 -20.08 2.02
C ASP A 156 5.74 -20.71 1.47
#